data_3eddd44f3ec801e5f302a2bfe901cd1d
#
_entry.id   3eddd44f3ec801e5f302a2bfe901cd1d
#
_cell.length_a   1.000
_cell.length_b   1.000
_cell.length_c   1.000
_cell.angle_alpha   90.00
_cell.angle_beta   90.00
_cell.angle_gamma   90.00
#
_symmetry.space_group_name_H-M   'P 1'
#
loop_
_entity.id
_entity.type
_entity.pdbx_description
1 polymer ?
#
loop_
_entity_poly.entity_id
_entity_poly.type
_entity_poly.pdbx_seq_one_letter_code
_entity_poly.pdbx_strand_id
1 'polypeptide(L)'
;MRSSGARHNLLGGRSVAAALTALCTSLAPTVSSGQQVIPFGDVPATPDFTEQEIAARGQQQARNLTFSDWTKLCFRGVEGAGTKMVCRTSINGKWDTGQIALKVDLIEREDTAVTRLQIFVPPGSFLQPGMKLTVDKSSSMNIPYTICVANGCVAASVADASFVRALESGRALSLEGVNANVVTVMTLLPLDSFAKAYQSPPAQIFEQKLEGKWEQPTNEEVRK
;
A
#
# COMPACT_ATOMS: atom_id res chain seq x y z
N MET A 1 21.64 -34.47 -49.84
CA MET A 1 21.84 -35.89 -50.16
C MET A 1 20.77 -36.68 -49.40
N ARG A 2 19.94 -37.32 -50.22
CA ARG A 2 19.23 -38.60 -50.05
C ARG A 2 18.41 -38.75 -48.76
N SER A 3 17.11 -38.81 -48.85
CA SER A 3 16.24 -39.72 -49.60
C SER A 3 15.82 -40.94 -48.77
N SER A 4 14.55 -41.12 -48.78
CA SER A 4 13.81 -42.39 -48.82
C SER A 4 13.19 -42.79 -47.50
N GLY A 5 11.98 -43.18 -47.39
CA GLY A 5 10.94 -43.55 -48.36
C GLY A 5 10.06 -44.62 -47.75
N ALA A 6 8.78 -44.47 -47.99
CA ALA A 6 7.84 -45.50 -48.45
C ALA A 6 7.47 -46.61 -47.43
N ARG A 7 6.32 -47.11 -47.33
CA ARG A 7 5.11 -47.39 -48.11
C ARG A 7 4.21 -48.33 -47.28
N HIS A 8 2.92 -48.10 -47.47
CA HIS A 8 1.85 -49.09 -47.65
C HIS A 8 1.57 -50.21 -46.62
N ASN A 9 0.32 -50.26 -46.14
CA ASN A 9 -0.57 -51.25 -46.70
C ASN A 9 -2.05 -50.99 -46.35
N LEU A 10 -2.83 -51.12 -47.38
CA LEU A 10 -4.28 -51.24 -47.44
C LEU A 10 -4.72 -52.64 -47.03
N LEU A 11 -5.94 -52.76 -46.56
CA LEU A 11 -6.96 -53.80 -46.75
C LEU A 11 -7.97 -53.65 -45.61
N GLY A 12 -9.22 -53.30 -45.77
CA GLY A 12 -10.20 -53.93 -46.70
C GLY A 12 -11.23 -54.64 -45.83
N GLY A 13 -12.47 -54.17 -45.87
CA GLY A 13 -13.48 -55.09 -45.46
C GLY A 13 -14.77 -54.58 -44.80
N ARG A 14 -15.77 -54.40 -45.62
CA ARG A 14 -17.21 -54.74 -45.48
C ARG A 14 -18.12 -53.92 -44.56
N SER A 15 -18.98 -53.27 -45.28
CA SER A 15 -20.28 -52.72 -44.90
C SER A 15 -21.19 -53.69 -44.16
N VAL A 16 -21.83 -53.22 -43.11
CA VAL A 16 -23.16 -53.65 -42.68
C VAL A 16 -23.96 -52.41 -42.31
N ALA A 17 -24.96 -52.14 -43.09
CA ALA A 17 -25.96 -51.15 -42.83
C ALA A 17 -26.91 -51.68 -41.78
N ALA A 18 -27.08 -50.96 -40.67
CA ALA A 18 -28.24 -51.15 -39.79
C ALA A 18 -28.82 -49.78 -39.51
N ALA A 19 -29.98 -49.54 -40.09
CA ALA A 19 -30.81 -48.38 -39.81
C ALA A 19 -31.40 -48.52 -38.41
N LEU A 20 -31.10 -47.56 -37.55
CA LEU A 20 -31.78 -47.34 -36.31
C LEU A 20 -32.25 -45.91 -36.23
N THR A 21 -33.55 -45.70 -36.45
CA THR A 21 -34.29 -44.48 -36.21
C THR A 21 -34.25 -44.17 -34.71
N ALA A 22 -33.42 -43.23 -34.27
CA ALA A 22 -33.46 -42.71 -32.93
C ALA A 22 -34.22 -41.40 -32.91
N LEU A 23 -35.31 -41.39 -32.17
CA LEU A 23 -36.04 -40.14 -31.78
C LEU A 23 -35.09 -39.19 -31.08
N CYS A 24 -34.85 -38.05 -31.70
CA CYS A 24 -34.23 -36.90 -31.01
C CYS A 24 -35.29 -36.20 -30.16
N THR A 25 -35.33 -36.55 -28.89
CA THR A 25 -35.93 -35.68 -27.88
C THR A 25 -34.91 -34.61 -27.50
N SER A 26 -35.12 -33.39 -28.00
CA SER A 26 -34.33 -32.20 -27.65
C SER A 26 -34.58 -31.81 -26.19
N LEU A 27 -33.71 -32.27 -25.29
CA LEU A 27 -33.49 -31.69 -23.99
C LEU A 27 -32.65 -30.45 -24.12
N ALA A 28 -33.26 -29.27 -24.16
CA ALA A 28 -32.59 -28.01 -24.02
C ALA A 28 -32.02 -27.92 -22.59
N PRO A 29 -30.72 -27.69 -22.38
CA PRO A 29 -30.20 -27.38 -21.05
C PRO A 29 -30.66 -25.99 -20.68
N THR A 30 -31.56 -25.88 -19.72
CA THR A 30 -31.84 -24.62 -19.03
C THR A 30 -30.58 -24.26 -18.25
N VAL A 31 -29.76 -23.35 -18.78
CA VAL A 31 -28.68 -22.72 -18.02
C VAL A 31 -29.35 -21.76 -17.03
N SER A 32 -29.60 -22.25 -15.84
CA SER A 32 -29.91 -21.41 -14.70
C SER A 32 -28.64 -20.68 -14.27
N SER A 33 -28.48 -19.44 -14.73
CA SER A 33 -27.49 -18.51 -14.18
C SER A 33 -27.91 -18.08 -12.76
N GLY A 34 -27.80 -19.00 -11.83
CA GLY A 34 -27.83 -18.67 -10.42
C GLY A 34 -26.53 -17.95 -10.08
N GLN A 35 -26.52 -16.63 -10.12
CA GLN A 35 -25.52 -15.87 -9.40
C GLN A 35 -25.64 -16.25 -7.92
N GLN A 36 -24.74 -17.12 -7.45
CA GLN A 36 -24.57 -17.34 -6.03
C GLN A 36 -24.03 -16.04 -5.43
N VAL A 37 -24.92 -15.27 -4.85
CA VAL A 37 -24.53 -14.18 -3.93
C VAL A 37 -23.92 -14.90 -2.73
N ILE A 38 -22.60 -14.90 -2.64
CA ILE A 38 -21.88 -15.40 -1.45
C ILE A 38 -22.25 -14.42 -0.32
N PRO A 39 -22.97 -14.87 0.73
CA PRO A 39 -23.27 -14.01 1.85
C PRO A 39 -21.95 -13.56 2.49
N PHE A 40 -21.85 -12.28 2.81
CA PHE A 40 -20.66 -11.62 3.38
C PHE A 40 -20.17 -12.24 4.72
N GLY A 41 -20.83 -13.29 5.21
CA GLY A 41 -20.51 -13.96 6.47
C GLY A 41 -19.48 -15.09 6.42
N ASP A 42 -19.11 -15.56 5.21
CA ASP A 42 -18.22 -16.74 5.05
C ASP A 42 -16.81 -16.41 4.56
N VAL A 43 -16.38 -15.14 4.64
CA VAL A 43 -14.96 -14.82 4.46
C VAL A 43 -14.25 -15.36 5.70
N PRO A 44 -13.36 -16.35 5.57
CA PRO A 44 -12.58 -16.82 6.71
C PRO A 44 -11.84 -15.63 7.29
N ALA A 45 -12.03 -15.40 8.59
CA ALA A 45 -11.31 -14.36 9.31
C ALA A 45 -9.82 -14.54 9.00
N THR A 46 -9.17 -13.46 8.55
CA THR A 46 -7.72 -13.44 8.40
C THR A 46 -7.12 -13.96 9.72
N PRO A 47 -6.20 -14.93 9.68
CA PRO A 47 -5.65 -15.49 10.91
C PRO A 47 -5.05 -14.35 11.74
N ASP A 48 -5.57 -14.20 12.95
CA ASP A 48 -5.07 -13.24 13.93
C ASP A 48 -3.80 -13.81 14.53
N PHE A 49 -2.64 -13.26 14.15
CA PHE A 49 -1.37 -13.61 14.75
C PHE A 49 -1.14 -12.78 16.00
N THR A 50 -0.85 -13.45 17.09
CA THR A 50 -0.43 -12.79 18.34
C THR A 50 0.97 -12.19 18.22
N GLU A 51 1.27 -11.18 19.03
CA GLU A 51 2.63 -10.60 19.07
C GLU A 51 3.70 -11.67 19.40
N GLN A 52 3.37 -12.68 20.21
CA GLN A 52 4.25 -13.78 20.55
C GLN A 52 4.54 -14.69 19.37
N GLU A 53 3.53 -14.99 18.53
CA GLU A 53 3.72 -15.78 17.32
C GLU A 53 4.56 -15.02 16.27
N ILE A 54 4.35 -13.72 16.14
CA ILE A 54 5.17 -12.85 15.28
C ILE A 54 6.62 -12.83 15.78
N ALA A 55 6.83 -12.61 17.08
CA ALA A 55 8.16 -12.60 17.68
C ALA A 55 8.89 -13.95 17.53
N ALA A 56 8.18 -15.07 17.63
CA ALA A 56 8.74 -16.41 17.45
C ALA A 56 9.24 -16.66 16.01
N ARG A 57 8.74 -15.95 15.01
CA ARG A 57 9.20 -16.02 13.61
C ARG A 57 10.48 -15.25 13.34
N GLY A 58 10.93 -14.45 14.31
CA GLY A 58 12.16 -13.70 14.26
C GLY A 58 12.05 -12.34 13.58
N GLN A 59 13.20 -11.69 13.50
CA GLN A 59 13.36 -10.36 12.95
C GLN A 59 14.34 -10.37 11.78
N GLN A 60 14.00 -9.66 10.73
CA GLN A 60 14.81 -9.48 9.54
C GLN A 60 15.14 -7.99 9.39
N GLN A 61 16.39 -7.67 9.07
CA GLN A 61 16.72 -6.32 8.66
C GLN A 61 16.22 -6.07 7.24
N ALA A 62 15.67 -4.88 6.98
CA ALA A 62 15.32 -4.49 5.63
C ALA A 62 16.55 -4.53 4.73
N ARG A 63 16.35 -4.78 3.45
CA ARG A 63 17.41 -4.65 2.44
C ARG A 63 18.00 -3.26 2.51
N ASN A 64 19.27 -3.12 2.11
CA ASN A 64 19.95 -1.82 2.07
C ASN A 64 19.11 -0.80 1.32
N LEU A 65 18.72 0.25 2.01
CA LEU A 65 18.00 1.38 1.46
C LEU A 65 18.94 2.57 1.35
N THR A 66 18.80 3.31 0.25
CA THR A 66 19.41 4.62 0.11
C THR A 66 18.41 5.68 0.54
N PHE A 67 18.77 6.53 1.48
CA PHE A 67 17.91 7.60 1.97
C PHE A 67 18.22 8.92 1.30
N SER A 68 17.18 9.72 1.01
CA SER A 68 17.34 11.13 0.64
C SER A 68 17.67 11.95 1.89
N ASP A 69 18.07 13.21 1.71
CA ASP A 69 18.06 14.16 2.80
C ASP A 69 16.62 14.47 3.26
N TRP A 70 16.46 14.85 4.53
CA TRP A 70 15.23 15.42 5.03
C TRP A 70 14.98 16.76 4.35
N THR A 71 13.77 16.95 3.84
CA THR A 71 13.38 18.16 3.09
C THR A 71 12.02 18.66 3.54
N LYS A 72 11.90 19.95 3.81
CA LYS A 72 10.63 20.61 4.15
C LYS A 72 10.05 21.31 2.91
N LEU A 73 8.85 20.91 2.53
CA LEU A 73 8.06 21.50 1.45
C LEU A 73 6.73 21.97 2.01
N CYS A 74 6.29 23.14 1.59
CA CYS A 74 5.00 23.70 2.03
C CYS A 74 4.07 23.91 0.85
N PHE A 75 2.78 23.80 1.11
CA PHE A 75 1.70 23.96 0.16
C PHE A 75 0.72 24.99 0.71
N ARG A 76 0.32 25.95 -0.12
CA ARG A 76 -0.67 26.97 0.21
C ARG A 76 -1.78 26.96 -0.82
N GLY A 77 -3.03 26.86 -0.38
CA GLY A 77 -4.19 27.10 -1.22
C GLY A 77 -4.36 28.60 -1.49
N VAL A 78 -4.65 29.00 -2.73
CA VAL A 78 -4.72 30.41 -3.13
C VAL A 78 -6.16 30.95 -3.17
N GLU A 79 -7.19 30.08 -3.21
CA GLU A 79 -8.61 30.49 -3.23
C GLU A 79 -9.50 29.50 -2.47
N GLY A 80 -10.58 30.03 -1.86
CA GLY A 80 -11.59 29.27 -1.14
C GLY A 80 -11.18 28.90 0.29
N ALA A 81 -11.69 27.81 0.83
CA ALA A 81 -11.52 27.37 2.23
C ALA A 81 -10.09 26.96 2.63
N GLY A 82 -9.05 27.34 1.89
CA GLY A 82 -7.74 26.74 2.07
C GLY A 82 -6.52 27.63 1.91
N THR A 83 -6.55 28.92 2.31
CA THR A 83 -5.34 29.77 2.29
C THR A 83 -4.27 29.38 3.31
N LYS A 84 -4.56 28.42 4.18
CA LYS A 84 -3.66 27.98 5.25
C LYS A 84 -2.55 27.12 4.70
N MET A 85 -1.36 27.34 5.23
CA MET A 85 -0.17 26.60 4.82
C MET A 85 -0.12 25.24 5.48
N VAL A 86 0.22 24.21 4.69
CA VAL A 86 0.53 22.85 5.14
C VAL A 86 1.97 22.55 4.77
N CYS A 87 2.79 22.31 5.76
CA CYS A 87 4.19 21.96 5.57
C CYS A 87 4.41 20.45 5.81
N ARG A 88 5.25 19.87 4.99
CA ARG A 88 5.62 18.47 5.08
C ARG A 88 7.14 18.35 5.11
N THR A 89 7.67 17.82 6.22
CA THR A 89 9.08 17.45 6.36
C THR A 89 9.21 15.97 6.09
N SER A 90 9.94 15.61 5.03
CA SER A 90 9.91 14.27 4.44
C SER A 90 11.30 13.69 4.22
N ILE A 91 11.40 12.36 4.34
CA ILE A 91 12.54 11.55 3.87
C ILE A 91 12.01 10.36 3.06
N ASN A 92 12.75 9.98 2.03
CA ASN A 92 12.45 8.80 1.22
C ASN A 92 13.58 7.78 1.34
N GLY A 93 13.23 6.53 1.63
CA GLY A 93 14.11 5.38 1.46
C GLY A 93 13.82 4.69 0.12
N LYS A 94 14.84 4.41 -0.66
CA LYS A 94 14.73 3.76 -1.97
C LYS A 94 15.53 2.47 -1.99
N TRP A 95 15.01 1.47 -2.69
CA TRP A 95 15.81 0.32 -3.07
C TRP A 95 16.86 0.70 -4.13
N ASP A 96 17.78 -0.21 -4.39
CA ASP A 96 18.77 -0.14 -5.46
C ASP A 96 18.14 0.06 -6.86
N THR A 97 16.91 -0.40 -7.05
CA THR A 97 16.11 -0.17 -8.27
C THR A 97 15.63 1.27 -8.44
N GLY A 98 15.81 2.14 -7.44
CA GLY A 98 15.31 3.52 -7.41
C GLY A 98 13.85 3.66 -6.96
N GLN A 99 13.12 2.55 -6.78
CA GLN A 99 11.75 2.57 -6.30
C GLN A 99 11.68 2.95 -4.82
N ILE A 100 10.64 3.69 -4.44
CA ILE A 100 10.40 4.07 -3.04
C ILE A 100 10.01 2.82 -2.25
N ALA A 101 10.82 2.50 -1.26
CA ALA A 101 10.61 1.43 -0.30
C ALA A 101 9.92 1.92 0.98
N LEU A 102 10.11 3.21 1.28
CA LEU A 102 9.65 3.82 2.51
C LEU A 102 9.58 5.33 2.32
N LYS A 103 8.55 5.96 2.87
CA LYS A 103 8.51 7.41 2.99
C LYS A 103 7.99 7.77 4.37
N VAL A 104 8.67 8.69 5.04
CA VAL A 104 8.24 9.24 6.33
C VAL A 104 7.97 10.72 6.15
N ASP A 105 6.80 11.16 6.58
CA ASP A 105 6.33 12.54 6.50
C ASP A 105 5.91 13.03 7.90
N LEU A 106 6.44 14.16 8.33
CA LEU A 106 5.85 14.97 9.40
C LEU A 106 5.09 16.12 8.77
N ILE A 107 3.81 16.22 9.07
CA ILE A 107 2.88 17.19 8.49
C ILE A 107 2.44 18.15 9.55
N GLU A 108 2.73 19.43 9.31
CA GLU A 108 2.33 20.57 10.15
C GLU A 108 1.31 21.42 9.38
N ARG A 109 0.32 21.93 10.07
CA ARG A 109 -0.65 22.86 9.50
C ARG A 109 -0.63 24.15 10.29
N GLU A 110 -0.68 25.26 9.59
CA GLU A 110 -0.65 26.62 10.18
C GLU A 110 -1.78 26.87 11.19
N ASP A 111 -2.93 26.19 11.03
CA ASP A 111 -4.12 26.38 11.85
C ASP A 111 -4.22 25.43 13.06
N THR A 112 -3.23 24.60 13.31
CA THR A 112 -3.26 23.63 14.40
C THR A 112 -1.85 23.39 14.94
N ALA A 113 -1.75 23.18 16.26
CA ALA A 113 -0.51 22.79 16.91
C ALA A 113 -0.24 21.27 16.79
N VAL A 114 -1.10 20.54 16.05
CA VAL A 114 -0.98 19.09 15.92
C VAL A 114 -0.07 18.75 14.75
N THR A 115 1.05 18.10 15.03
CA THR A 115 1.91 17.47 14.01
C THR A 115 1.42 16.06 13.75
N ARG A 116 1.26 15.71 12.47
CA ARG A 116 0.85 14.38 12.04
C ARG A 116 2.04 13.63 11.45
N LEU A 117 2.30 12.44 11.97
CA LEU A 117 3.26 11.51 11.39
C LEU A 117 2.55 10.59 10.42
N GLN A 118 3.14 10.41 9.23
CA GLN A 118 2.69 9.43 8.24
C GLN A 118 3.88 8.63 7.73
N ILE A 119 3.68 7.33 7.59
CA ILE A 119 4.68 6.41 7.04
C ILE A 119 4.03 5.63 5.92
N PHE A 120 4.54 5.81 4.72
CA PHE A 120 4.15 5.04 3.54
C PHE A 120 5.09 3.86 3.35
N VAL A 121 4.51 2.69 3.11
CA VAL A 121 5.23 1.46 2.72
C VAL A 121 4.55 0.82 1.51
N PRO A 122 5.30 0.12 0.63
CA PRO A 122 4.73 -0.63 -0.48
C PRO A 122 3.77 -1.74 -0.02
N PRO A 123 2.99 -2.35 -0.95
CA PRO A 123 2.17 -3.50 -0.65
C PRO A 123 2.99 -4.68 -0.12
N GLY A 124 2.37 -5.54 0.68
CA GLY A 124 3.01 -6.72 1.26
C GLY A 124 3.29 -6.62 2.75
N SER A 125 2.66 -5.66 3.44
CA SER A 125 2.69 -5.54 4.90
C SER A 125 1.52 -6.28 5.52
N PHE A 126 1.76 -6.95 6.65
CA PHE A 126 0.73 -7.46 7.53
C PHE A 126 0.26 -6.33 8.46
N LEU A 127 -1.01 -5.95 8.38
CA LEU A 127 -1.47 -4.65 8.85
C LEU A 127 -1.87 -4.63 10.33
N GLN A 128 -2.31 -5.76 10.87
CA GLN A 128 -2.90 -5.83 12.22
C GLN A 128 -1.98 -5.31 13.34
N PRO A 129 -0.66 -5.62 13.38
CA PRO A 129 0.20 -5.13 14.44
C PRO A 129 0.51 -3.63 14.33
N GLY A 130 0.23 -3.01 13.18
CA GLY A 130 0.70 -1.65 12.91
C GLY A 130 2.21 -1.58 12.65
N MET A 131 2.77 -0.39 12.88
CA MET A 131 4.21 -0.14 12.82
C MET A 131 4.70 0.34 14.19
N LYS A 132 5.78 -0.25 14.67
CA LYS A 132 6.47 0.17 15.88
C LYS A 132 7.62 1.10 15.54
N LEU A 133 7.67 2.23 16.20
CA LEU A 133 8.70 3.26 16.02
C LEU A 133 9.49 3.42 17.31
N THR A 134 10.80 3.55 17.18
CA THR A 134 11.69 3.79 18.30
C THR A 134 12.79 4.76 17.89
N VAL A 135 12.94 5.88 18.57
CA VAL A 135 14.06 6.80 18.36
C VAL A 135 15.21 6.37 19.24
N ASP A 136 16.33 6.02 18.63
CA ASP A 136 17.53 5.48 19.32
C ASP A 136 17.16 4.32 20.27
N LYS A 137 17.20 4.56 21.59
CA LYS A 137 16.85 3.59 22.64
C LYS A 137 15.72 4.08 23.54
N SER A 138 14.92 5.05 23.06
CA SER A 138 13.78 5.59 23.82
C SER A 138 12.61 4.61 23.86
N SER A 139 11.52 5.00 24.52
CA SER A 139 10.26 4.25 24.47
C SER A 139 9.72 4.13 23.06
N SER A 140 9.16 2.98 22.75
CA SER A 140 8.55 2.71 21.45
C SER A 140 7.14 3.31 21.38
N MET A 141 6.74 3.75 20.19
CA MET A 141 5.38 4.14 19.85
C MET A 141 4.85 3.18 18.77
N ASN A 142 3.63 2.68 18.93
CA ASN A 142 2.97 1.86 17.91
C ASN A 142 1.95 2.71 17.16
N ILE A 143 1.97 2.65 15.82
CA ILE A 143 1.05 3.40 14.97
C ILE A 143 0.26 2.47 14.05
N PRO A 144 -1.07 2.64 13.94
CA PRO A 144 -1.90 1.79 13.10
C PRO A 144 -1.74 2.16 11.62
N TYR A 145 -1.95 1.19 10.74
CA TYR A 145 -2.24 1.48 9.34
C TYR A 145 -3.63 2.08 9.21
N THR A 146 -3.73 3.20 8.51
CA THR A 146 -4.99 3.97 8.38
C THR A 146 -5.65 3.79 7.01
N ILE A 147 -4.86 3.54 5.98
CA ILE A 147 -5.36 3.35 4.61
C ILE A 147 -4.37 2.52 3.80
N CYS A 148 -4.89 1.67 2.92
CA CYS A 148 -4.12 1.02 1.87
C CYS A 148 -4.74 1.32 0.52
N VAL A 149 -3.89 1.59 -0.46
CA VAL A 149 -4.22 1.80 -1.86
C VAL A 149 -3.37 0.85 -2.72
N ALA A 150 -3.64 0.80 -4.02
CA ALA A 150 -2.99 -0.17 -4.91
C ALA A 150 -1.45 -0.15 -4.86
N ASN A 151 -0.84 1.00 -4.59
CA ASN A 151 0.61 1.18 -4.58
C ASN A 151 1.25 1.14 -3.18
N GLY A 152 0.47 1.00 -2.11
CA GLY A 152 1.00 0.88 -0.76
C GLY A 152 0.03 1.22 0.35
N CYS A 153 0.52 1.15 1.58
CA CYS A 153 -0.22 1.43 2.79
C CYS A 153 0.40 2.60 3.57
N VAL A 154 -0.44 3.34 4.28
CA VAL A 154 -0.04 4.44 5.14
C VAL A 154 -0.38 4.10 6.59
N ALA A 155 0.63 4.07 7.43
CA ALA A 155 0.46 4.12 8.88
C ALA A 155 0.52 5.59 9.33
N ALA A 156 -0.39 6.01 10.21
CA ALA A 156 -0.44 7.41 10.63
C ALA A 156 -0.91 7.57 12.07
N SER A 157 -0.34 8.58 12.74
CA SER A 157 -0.70 8.99 14.09
C SER A 157 -0.39 10.46 14.30
N VAL A 158 -0.81 10.98 15.44
CA VAL A 158 -0.33 12.27 15.95
C VAL A 158 1.08 12.06 16.50
N ALA A 159 2.01 12.94 16.10
CA ALA A 159 3.31 13.06 16.72
C ALA A 159 3.21 14.13 17.84
N ASP A 160 3.28 13.71 19.08
CA ASP A 160 3.31 14.67 20.17
C ASP A 160 4.63 15.45 20.24
N ALA A 161 4.66 16.55 21.00
CA ALA A 161 5.85 17.39 21.10
C ALA A 161 7.06 16.65 21.71
N SER A 162 6.84 15.61 22.50
CA SER A 162 7.94 14.81 23.06
C SER A 162 8.58 13.92 22.02
N PHE A 163 7.78 13.31 21.16
CA PHE A 163 8.27 12.52 20.05
C PHE A 163 8.99 13.37 19.00
N VAL A 164 8.44 14.55 18.66
CA VAL A 164 9.12 15.49 17.74
C VAL A 164 10.50 15.89 18.29
N ARG A 165 10.58 16.26 19.58
CA ARG A 165 11.88 16.57 20.22
C ARG A 165 12.84 15.38 20.22
N ALA A 166 12.34 14.15 20.38
CA ALA A 166 13.16 12.97 20.28
C ALA A 166 13.74 12.81 18.86
N LEU A 167 12.93 13.06 17.82
CA LEU A 167 13.41 13.06 16.42
C LEU A 167 14.47 14.14 16.18
N GLU A 168 14.31 15.35 16.75
CA GLU A 168 15.26 16.45 16.60
C GLU A 168 16.61 16.19 17.25
N SER A 169 16.63 15.47 18.38
CA SER A 169 17.85 15.16 19.13
C SER A 169 18.41 13.77 18.87
N GLY A 170 17.62 12.90 18.20
CA GLY A 170 17.99 11.52 17.91
C GLY A 170 18.95 11.39 16.72
N ARG A 171 19.53 10.22 16.62
CA ARG A 171 20.43 9.84 15.50
C ARG A 171 19.78 8.92 14.50
N ALA A 172 18.88 8.05 14.98
CA ALA A 172 18.19 7.08 14.14
C ALA A 172 16.77 6.82 14.62
N LEU A 173 15.84 6.69 13.67
CA LEU A 173 14.50 6.20 13.87
C LEU A 173 14.43 4.74 13.41
N SER A 174 14.20 3.82 14.32
CA SER A 174 13.89 2.42 14.00
C SER A 174 12.40 2.30 13.66
N LEU A 175 12.12 1.70 12.52
CA LEU A 175 10.80 1.36 12.03
C LEU A 175 10.69 -0.16 11.96
N GLU A 176 9.77 -0.73 12.71
CA GLU A 176 9.50 -2.16 12.71
C GLU A 176 8.08 -2.39 12.18
N GLY A 177 7.98 -3.08 11.05
CA GLY A 177 6.72 -3.53 10.45
C GLY A 177 6.74 -5.03 10.24
N VAL A 178 5.58 -5.65 10.04
CA VAL A 178 5.47 -7.08 9.77
C VAL A 178 5.15 -7.28 8.28
N ASN A 179 5.88 -8.15 7.60
CA ASN A 179 5.64 -8.44 6.19
C ASN A 179 4.56 -9.52 6.00
N ALA A 180 4.19 -9.81 4.75
CA ALA A 180 3.18 -10.83 4.41
C ALA A 180 3.55 -12.25 4.86
N ASN A 181 4.83 -12.53 5.12
CA ASN A 181 5.29 -13.81 5.68
C ASN A 181 5.22 -13.85 7.22
N VAL A 182 4.64 -12.81 7.83
CA VAL A 182 4.52 -12.64 9.28
C VAL A 182 5.89 -12.61 9.98
N VAL A 183 6.87 -12.01 9.31
CA VAL A 183 8.22 -11.76 9.87
C VAL A 183 8.39 -10.27 10.09
N THR A 184 8.90 -9.88 11.27
CA THR A 184 9.22 -8.49 11.57
C THR A 184 10.36 -7.99 10.69
N VAL A 185 10.14 -6.89 10.00
CA VAL A 185 11.15 -6.20 9.18
C VAL A 185 11.52 -4.90 9.87
N MET A 186 12.79 -4.74 10.20
CA MET A 186 13.32 -3.54 10.83
C MET A 186 14.10 -2.70 9.82
N THR A 187 13.83 -1.40 9.82
CA THR A 187 14.54 -0.40 9.02
C THR A 187 15.06 0.70 9.94
N LEU A 188 16.34 1.04 9.81
CA LEU A 188 16.93 2.19 10.49
C LEU A 188 17.00 3.38 9.55
N LEU A 189 16.38 4.46 9.95
CA LEU A 189 16.25 5.70 9.18
C LEU A 189 17.11 6.78 9.85
N PRO A 190 18.01 7.47 9.10
CA PRO A 190 18.90 8.49 9.67
C PRO A 190 18.12 9.76 10.05
N LEU A 191 18.49 10.38 11.17
CA LEU A 191 17.93 11.64 11.66
C LEU A 191 18.91 12.81 11.59
N ASP A 192 20.12 12.62 11.06
CA ASP A 192 21.23 13.60 11.09
C ASP A 192 20.86 15.00 10.59
N SER A 193 19.99 15.10 9.56
CA SER A 193 19.54 16.39 8.99
C SER A 193 18.11 16.74 9.35
N PHE A 194 17.42 15.93 10.18
CA PHE A 194 16.02 16.13 10.50
C PHE A 194 15.75 17.47 11.19
N ALA A 195 16.43 17.74 12.32
CA ALA A 195 16.22 18.98 13.09
C ALA A 195 16.42 20.23 12.22
N LYS A 196 17.48 20.24 11.41
CA LYS A 196 17.74 21.33 10.48
C LYS A 196 16.60 21.52 9.48
N ALA A 197 16.13 20.44 8.85
CA ALA A 197 15.06 20.51 7.87
C ALA A 197 13.73 20.92 8.50
N TYR A 198 13.43 20.40 9.69
CA TYR A 198 12.18 20.65 10.40
C TYR A 198 12.06 22.11 10.89
N GLN A 199 13.13 22.67 11.44
CA GLN A 199 13.15 24.03 11.99
C GLN A 199 13.41 25.12 10.95
N SER A 200 14.03 24.78 9.81
CA SER A 200 14.34 25.76 8.77
C SER A 200 13.10 26.19 7.98
N PRO A 201 13.17 27.37 7.32
CA PRO A 201 12.18 27.71 6.30
C PRO A 201 12.07 26.59 5.25
N PRO A 202 10.88 26.44 4.62
CA PRO A 202 10.70 25.40 3.60
C PRO A 202 11.63 25.61 2.41
N ALA A 203 12.13 24.50 1.86
CA ALA A 203 12.94 24.53 0.64
C ALA A 203 12.16 25.09 -0.56
N GLN A 204 10.83 24.86 -0.55
CA GLN A 204 9.93 25.37 -1.57
C GLN A 204 8.51 25.51 -1.02
N ILE A 205 7.81 26.55 -1.48
CA ILE A 205 6.37 26.75 -1.24
C ILE A 205 5.66 26.61 -2.58
N PHE A 206 4.70 25.69 -2.64
CA PHE A 206 3.84 25.47 -3.78
C PHE A 206 2.51 26.20 -3.54
N GLU A 207 2.10 27.03 -4.48
CA GLU A 207 0.78 27.64 -4.48
C GLU A 207 -0.14 26.79 -5.36
N GLN A 208 -1.24 26.32 -4.80
CA GLN A 208 -2.25 25.53 -5.50
C GLN A 208 -3.45 26.42 -5.79
N LYS A 209 -3.66 26.79 -7.05
CA LYS A 209 -4.92 27.34 -7.52
C LYS A 209 -5.86 26.18 -7.80
N LEU A 210 -6.98 26.14 -7.13
CA LEU A 210 -8.09 25.27 -7.52
C LEU A 210 -8.80 25.96 -8.70
N GLU A 211 -8.39 25.65 -9.91
CA GLU A 211 -9.12 26.04 -11.11
C GLU A 211 -10.32 25.10 -11.26
N GLY A 212 -11.49 25.56 -10.84
CA GLY A 212 -12.76 24.86 -11.03
C GLY A 212 -13.78 25.30 -9.98
N LYS A 213 -14.89 25.89 -10.46
CA LYS A 213 -16.11 25.95 -9.66
C LYS A 213 -16.61 24.51 -9.50
N TRP A 214 -16.59 23.99 -8.29
CA TRP A 214 -17.37 22.83 -7.92
C TRP A 214 -18.84 23.27 -7.91
N GLU A 215 -19.51 23.17 -9.06
CA GLU A 215 -20.95 23.21 -9.07
C GLU A 215 -21.43 21.91 -8.40
N GLN A 216 -22.07 22.06 -7.25
CA GLN A 216 -22.72 20.92 -6.63
C GLN A 216 -23.77 20.42 -7.62
N PRO A 217 -23.78 19.11 -7.96
CA PRO A 217 -24.82 18.56 -8.81
C PRO A 217 -26.16 18.89 -8.19
N THR A 218 -27.03 19.51 -8.96
CA THR A 218 -28.38 19.84 -8.52
C THR A 218 -29.12 18.52 -8.22
N ASN A 219 -30.05 18.56 -7.25
CA ASN A 219 -30.81 17.37 -6.83
C ASN A 219 -31.58 16.66 -7.97
N GLU A 220 -31.65 17.24 -9.16
CA GLU A 220 -32.25 16.65 -10.36
C GLU A 220 -31.29 15.70 -11.10
N GLU A 221 -29.98 15.95 -11.04
CA GLU A 221 -28.99 15.08 -11.72
C GLU A 221 -28.70 13.80 -10.93
N VAL A 222 -28.97 13.77 -9.63
CA VAL A 222 -28.75 12.58 -8.77
C VAL A 222 -29.91 11.57 -8.89
N ARG A 223 -31.00 11.90 -9.58
CA ARG A 223 -32.20 11.03 -9.72
C ARG A 223 -32.34 10.33 -11.07
N LYS A 224 -31.37 10.42 -11.95
CA LYS A 224 -31.28 9.63 -13.19
C LYS A 224 -30.25 8.52 -13.04
#